data_daa281bdd6e9e092f941cc0d4abcbaf8
#
_entry.id   daa281bdd6e9e092f941cc0d4abcbaf8
#
_cell.length_a   1.000
_cell.length_b   1.000
_cell.length_c   1.000
_cell.angle_alpha   90.00
_cell.angle_beta   90.00
_cell.angle_gamma   90.00
#
_symmetry.space_group_name_H-M   'P 1'
#
loop_
_entity.id
_entity.type
_entity.pdbx_description
1 polymer ?
#
loop_
_entity_poly.entity_id
_entity_poly.type
_entity_poly.pdbx_seq_one_letter_code
_entity_poly.pdbx_strand_id
1 'polypeptide(L)'
;MRLEKEKPVLEAFWAWVDSQHPTRNTRLDKALTYVKNRRETSMTYLEDGRCSFTNNLSENAIRPFTVGRKNWLFSDSVEGAEASAIAYTMVEMAKAHNLNIYQYLSYVLEQRPNENWSDEQLAELAPWSEKLQTLKI
;
A
#
# COMPACT_ATOMS: atom_id res chain seq x y z
N MET A 1 10.02 18.67 -14.64
CA MET A 1 11.21 18.42 -13.78
C MET A 1 11.64 16.94 -13.79
N ARG A 2 10.77 15.93 -13.52
CA ARG A 2 11.15 14.50 -13.61
C ARG A 2 11.54 14.08 -15.03
N LEU A 3 10.71 14.41 -16.02
CA LEU A 3 10.98 14.08 -17.42
C LEU A 3 12.27 14.72 -17.97
N GLU A 4 12.64 15.89 -17.47
CA GLU A 4 13.82 16.61 -17.94
C GLU A 4 15.10 16.17 -17.25
N LYS A 5 15.05 15.88 -15.93
CA LYS A 5 16.23 15.61 -15.13
C LYS A 5 16.42 14.12 -14.80
N GLU A 6 15.34 13.41 -14.53
CA GLU A 6 15.42 12.04 -14.03
C GLU A 6 15.32 11.02 -15.16
N LYS A 7 14.51 11.29 -16.19
CA LYS A 7 14.41 10.39 -17.35
C LYS A 7 15.74 10.10 -18.04
N PRO A 8 16.60 11.11 -18.34
CA PRO A 8 17.89 10.83 -18.95
C PRO A 8 18.82 9.95 -18.09
N VAL A 9 18.74 10.11 -16.77
CA VAL A 9 19.53 9.28 -15.83
C VAL A 9 19.06 7.83 -15.87
N LEU A 10 17.75 7.60 -15.90
CA LEU A 10 17.19 6.25 -16.02
C LEU A 10 17.48 5.63 -17.39
N GLU A 11 17.40 6.39 -18.46
CA GLU A 11 17.75 5.91 -19.79
C GLU A 11 19.22 5.50 -19.86
N ALA A 12 20.12 6.28 -19.28
CA ALA A 12 21.55 5.92 -19.16
C ALA A 12 21.76 4.66 -18.31
N PHE A 13 21.03 4.53 -17.20
CA PHE A 13 21.04 3.31 -16.38
C PHE A 13 20.59 2.08 -17.18
N TRP A 14 19.49 2.19 -17.93
CA TRP A 14 18.98 1.09 -18.74
C TRP A 14 19.92 0.72 -19.88
N ALA A 15 20.56 1.70 -20.53
CA ALA A 15 21.58 1.45 -21.53
C ALA A 15 22.77 0.69 -20.94
N TRP A 16 23.19 1.04 -19.72
CA TRP A 16 24.21 0.32 -19.00
C TRP A 16 23.77 -1.12 -18.66
N VAL A 17 22.57 -1.32 -18.14
CA VAL A 17 21.99 -2.66 -17.84
C VAL A 17 21.97 -3.54 -19.08
N ASP A 18 21.58 -2.98 -20.22
CA ASP A 18 21.47 -3.70 -21.48
C ASP A 18 22.87 -4.08 -22.07
N SER A 19 23.89 -3.29 -21.73
CA SER A 19 25.28 -3.58 -22.14
C SER A 19 25.95 -4.69 -21.31
N GLN A 20 25.35 -5.12 -20.21
CA GLN A 20 25.93 -6.15 -19.36
C GLN A 20 25.62 -7.56 -19.88
N HIS A 21 26.68 -8.38 -19.98
CA HIS A 21 26.61 -9.78 -20.42
C HIS A 21 27.16 -10.72 -19.34
N PRO A 22 26.44 -10.93 -18.24
CA PRO A 22 26.90 -11.76 -17.13
C PRO A 22 26.94 -13.25 -17.52
N THR A 23 27.83 -14.01 -16.90
CA THR A 23 27.81 -15.46 -17.00
C THR A 23 26.49 -15.98 -16.39
N ARG A 24 25.83 -16.92 -17.10
CA ARG A 24 24.55 -17.52 -16.69
C ARG A 24 24.60 -18.08 -15.27
N ASN A 25 23.50 -17.97 -14.56
CA ASN A 25 23.28 -18.46 -13.18
C ASN A 25 24.15 -17.80 -12.11
N THR A 26 24.92 -16.75 -12.42
CA THR A 26 25.62 -15.96 -11.40
C THR A 26 24.67 -15.06 -10.63
N ARG A 27 25.13 -14.53 -9.48
CA ARG A 27 24.35 -13.53 -8.71
C ARG A 27 24.06 -12.29 -9.54
N LEU A 28 25.02 -11.86 -10.37
CA LEU A 28 24.85 -10.72 -11.26
C LEU A 28 23.80 -10.99 -12.34
N ASP A 29 23.79 -12.17 -12.96
CA ASP A 29 22.81 -12.57 -13.94
C ASP A 29 21.37 -12.53 -13.36
N LYS A 30 21.19 -13.08 -12.17
CA LYS A 30 19.91 -13.05 -11.46
C LYS A 30 19.45 -11.62 -11.12
N ALA A 31 20.39 -10.77 -10.67
CA ALA A 31 20.10 -9.38 -10.36
C ALA A 31 19.71 -8.59 -11.60
N LEU A 32 20.44 -8.72 -12.70
CA LEU A 32 20.14 -8.05 -13.96
C LEU A 32 18.83 -8.55 -14.58
N THR A 33 18.56 -9.84 -14.49
CA THR A 33 17.26 -10.41 -14.92
C THR A 33 16.10 -9.81 -14.11
N TYR A 34 16.25 -9.73 -12.80
CA TYR A 34 15.25 -9.10 -11.94
C TYR A 34 14.99 -7.63 -12.31
N VAL A 35 16.07 -6.86 -12.51
CA VAL A 35 16.00 -5.45 -12.89
C VAL A 35 15.32 -5.30 -14.27
N LYS A 36 15.72 -6.09 -15.27
CA LYS A 36 15.14 -6.06 -16.62
C LYS A 36 13.63 -6.34 -16.59
N ASN A 37 13.19 -7.31 -15.79
CA ASN A 37 11.76 -7.65 -15.63
C ASN A 37 10.94 -6.54 -14.94
N ARG A 38 11.59 -5.56 -14.31
CA ARG A 38 10.93 -4.43 -13.62
C ARG A 38 11.07 -3.11 -14.38
N ARG A 39 11.60 -3.14 -15.60
CA ARG A 39 11.89 -1.92 -16.39
C ARG A 39 10.66 -1.03 -16.54
N GLU A 40 9.56 -1.58 -17.04
CA GLU A 40 8.31 -0.82 -17.24
C GLU A 40 7.81 -0.22 -15.93
N THR A 41 7.69 -1.04 -14.89
CA THR A 41 7.23 -0.61 -13.56
C THR A 41 8.13 0.47 -12.98
N SER A 42 9.45 0.38 -13.20
CA SER A 42 10.41 1.38 -12.72
C SER A 42 10.31 2.71 -13.44
N MET A 43 9.75 2.74 -14.65
CA MET A 43 9.58 3.98 -15.42
C MET A 43 8.25 4.67 -15.11
N THR A 44 7.26 3.94 -14.58
CA THR A 44 5.91 4.45 -14.30
C THR A 44 5.90 5.66 -13.36
N TYR A 45 6.86 5.75 -12.42
CA TYR A 45 6.94 6.89 -11.50
C TYR A 45 7.22 8.24 -12.21
N LEU A 46 7.70 8.21 -13.46
CA LEU A 46 7.90 9.42 -14.26
C LEU A 46 6.58 10.02 -14.74
N GLU A 47 5.51 9.22 -14.79
CA GLU A 47 4.21 9.61 -15.34
C GLU A 47 3.46 10.53 -14.37
N ASP A 48 3.61 10.30 -13.06
CA ASP A 48 2.94 11.12 -12.04
C ASP A 48 3.95 11.70 -11.03
N GLY A 49 4.02 13.03 -11.02
CA GLY A 49 4.89 13.78 -10.10
C GLY A 49 4.57 13.59 -8.62
N ARG A 50 3.40 13.04 -8.27
CA ARG A 50 2.97 12.76 -6.91
C ARG A 50 3.53 11.43 -6.37
N CYS A 51 3.96 10.53 -7.24
CA CYS A 51 4.57 9.27 -6.82
C CYS A 51 5.82 9.53 -5.98
N SER A 52 5.87 8.97 -4.77
CA SER A 52 7.05 9.05 -3.92
C SER A 52 8.17 8.18 -4.47
N PHE A 53 9.40 8.64 -4.34
CA PHE A 53 10.60 7.86 -4.69
C PHE A 53 10.89 6.75 -3.67
N THR A 54 10.32 6.86 -2.48
CA THR A 54 10.52 5.91 -1.39
C THR A 54 9.21 5.22 -1.04
N ASN A 55 9.30 3.97 -0.62
CA ASN A 55 8.15 3.19 -0.14
C ASN A 55 7.84 3.45 1.36
N ASN A 56 8.49 4.42 1.97
CA ASN A 56 8.39 4.68 3.42
C ASN A 56 6.94 4.89 3.89
N LEU A 57 6.10 5.53 3.06
CA LEU A 57 4.70 5.76 3.42
C LEU A 57 3.94 4.43 3.54
N SER A 58 4.10 3.54 2.56
CA SER A 58 3.47 2.21 2.58
C SER A 58 4.06 1.33 3.68
N GLU A 59 5.37 1.38 3.89
CA GLU A 59 6.03 0.63 4.96
C GLU A 59 5.56 1.09 6.35
N ASN A 60 5.41 2.38 6.56
CA ASN A 60 4.89 2.94 7.80
C ASN A 60 3.41 2.57 8.02
N ALA A 61 2.60 2.53 6.97
CA ALA A 61 1.20 2.10 7.06
C ALA A 61 1.06 0.61 7.44
N ILE A 62 1.96 -0.25 6.95
CA ILE A 62 1.95 -1.69 7.25
C ILE A 62 2.63 -1.99 8.61
N ARG A 63 3.50 -1.11 9.08
CA ARG A 63 4.31 -1.33 10.29
C ARG A 63 3.51 -1.72 11.54
N PRO A 64 2.37 -1.10 11.89
CA PRO A 64 1.56 -1.49 13.04
C PRO A 64 1.13 -2.96 12.97
N PHE A 65 0.72 -3.43 11.77
CA PHE A 65 0.37 -4.84 11.54
C PHE A 65 1.57 -5.77 11.75
N THR A 66 2.74 -5.43 11.19
CA THR A 66 3.94 -6.27 11.32
C THR A 66 4.50 -6.29 12.74
N VAL A 67 4.37 -5.20 13.49
CA VAL A 67 4.73 -5.15 14.92
C VAL A 67 3.76 -5.99 15.75
N GLY A 68 2.45 -5.87 15.48
CA GLY A 68 1.42 -6.68 16.12
C GLY A 68 1.64 -8.18 15.90
N ARG A 69 2.11 -8.59 14.73
CA ARG A 69 2.44 -9.98 14.40
C ARG A 69 3.40 -10.62 15.42
N LYS A 70 4.25 -9.86 16.09
CA LYS A 70 5.11 -10.38 17.16
C LYS A 70 4.32 -10.92 18.36
N ASN A 71 3.07 -10.48 18.54
CA ASN A 71 2.22 -10.91 19.63
C ASN A 71 1.43 -12.18 19.30
N TRP A 72 0.99 -12.34 18.04
CA TRP A 72 0.17 -13.50 17.64
C TRP A 72 0.88 -14.46 16.67
N LEU A 73 2.10 -14.15 16.23
CA LEU A 73 3.02 -14.93 15.40
C LEU A 73 2.47 -15.33 14.02
N PHE A 74 1.29 -15.94 13.94
CA PHE A 74 0.63 -16.40 12.71
C PHE A 74 -0.89 -16.38 12.89
N SER A 75 -1.61 -16.48 11.80
CA SER A 75 -3.06 -16.69 11.76
C SER A 75 -3.34 -18.16 11.48
N ASP A 76 -4.33 -18.73 12.16
CA ASP A 76 -4.68 -20.16 12.02
C ASP A 76 -5.34 -20.46 10.65
N SER A 77 -5.93 -19.46 10.02
CA SER A 77 -6.56 -19.59 8.70
C SER A 77 -6.26 -18.39 7.81
N VAL A 78 -6.46 -18.55 6.50
CA VAL A 78 -6.33 -17.50 5.50
C VAL A 78 -7.38 -16.42 5.74
N GLU A 79 -8.63 -16.82 5.99
CA GLU A 79 -9.75 -15.91 6.27
C GLU A 79 -9.50 -15.09 7.52
N GLY A 80 -8.91 -15.68 8.56
CA GLY A 80 -8.50 -14.97 9.78
C GLY A 80 -7.39 -13.94 9.52
N ALA A 81 -6.45 -14.24 8.61
CA ALA A 81 -5.42 -13.29 8.19
C ALA A 81 -6.03 -12.12 7.41
N GLU A 82 -6.95 -12.40 6.49
CA GLU A 82 -7.65 -11.38 5.71
C GLU A 82 -8.51 -10.48 6.61
N ALA A 83 -9.29 -11.05 7.51
CA ALA A 83 -10.08 -10.29 8.48
C ALA A 83 -9.21 -9.37 9.35
N SER A 84 -8.05 -9.86 9.80
CA SER A 84 -7.08 -9.05 10.55
C SER A 84 -6.52 -7.91 9.71
N ALA A 85 -6.17 -8.17 8.45
CA ALA A 85 -5.67 -7.14 7.54
C ALA A 85 -6.72 -6.06 7.28
N ILE A 86 -7.98 -6.44 7.09
CA ILE A 86 -9.11 -5.50 6.93
C ILE A 86 -9.27 -4.63 8.18
N ALA A 87 -9.30 -5.23 9.37
CA ALA A 87 -9.45 -4.50 10.63
C ALA A 87 -8.31 -3.49 10.84
N TYR A 88 -7.06 -3.89 10.57
CA TYR A 88 -5.92 -2.96 10.64
C TYR A 88 -6.00 -1.86 9.59
N THR A 89 -6.46 -2.16 8.39
CA THR A 89 -6.68 -1.16 7.34
C THR A 89 -7.70 -0.11 7.81
N MET A 90 -8.83 -0.54 8.39
CA MET A 90 -9.84 0.38 8.93
C MET A 90 -9.25 1.28 10.03
N VAL A 91 -8.46 0.72 10.94
CA VAL A 91 -7.78 1.48 12.01
C VAL A 91 -6.83 2.52 11.44
N GLU A 92 -5.96 2.15 10.50
CA GLU A 92 -4.99 3.09 9.90
C GLU A 92 -5.67 4.16 9.05
N MET A 93 -6.74 3.81 8.34
CA MET A 93 -7.55 4.79 7.60
C MET A 93 -8.28 5.76 8.54
N ALA A 94 -8.84 5.28 9.66
CA ALA A 94 -9.44 6.15 10.68
C ALA A 94 -8.42 7.14 11.25
N LYS A 95 -7.20 6.68 11.56
CA LYS A 95 -6.09 7.57 11.99
C LYS A 95 -5.74 8.61 10.95
N ALA A 96 -5.63 8.20 9.67
CA ALA A 96 -5.28 9.10 8.57
C ALA A 96 -6.33 10.22 8.38
N HIS A 97 -7.58 9.96 8.77
CA HIS A 97 -8.68 10.93 8.72
C HIS A 97 -8.96 11.62 10.07
N ASN A 98 -8.07 11.45 11.05
CA ASN A 98 -8.17 12.06 12.39
C ASN A 98 -9.45 11.67 13.17
N LEU A 99 -10.01 10.47 12.92
CA LEU A 99 -11.13 9.95 13.66
C LEU A 99 -10.65 9.30 14.97
N ASN A 100 -11.50 9.32 15.99
CA ASN A 100 -11.30 8.52 17.19
C ASN A 100 -11.56 7.05 16.83
N ILE A 101 -10.52 6.22 16.89
CA ILE A 101 -10.57 4.82 16.43
C ILE A 101 -11.66 4.03 17.15
N TYR A 102 -11.77 4.19 18.48
CA TYR A 102 -12.74 3.47 19.28
C TYR A 102 -14.17 3.85 18.89
N GLN A 103 -14.45 5.15 18.79
CA GLN A 103 -15.75 5.65 18.39
C GLN A 103 -16.12 5.24 16.96
N TYR A 104 -15.15 5.30 16.04
CA TYR A 104 -15.34 4.86 14.66
C TYR A 104 -15.70 3.38 14.57
N LEU A 105 -14.90 2.51 15.20
CA LEU A 105 -15.15 1.07 15.16
C LEU A 105 -16.47 0.71 15.85
N SER A 106 -16.80 1.36 16.98
CA SER A 106 -18.08 1.17 17.68
C SER A 106 -19.23 1.56 16.75
N TYR A 107 -19.15 2.72 16.10
CA TYR A 107 -20.16 3.18 15.17
C TYR A 107 -20.37 2.20 14.01
N VAL A 108 -19.30 1.73 13.37
CA VAL A 108 -19.39 0.75 12.26
C VAL A 108 -20.06 -0.54 12.73
N LEU A 109 -19.69 -1.05 13.92
CA LEU A 109 -20.28 -2.27 14.47
C LEU A 109 -21.77 -2.08 14.83
N GLU A 110 -22.17 -0.91 15.32
CA GLU A 110 -23.57 -0.57 15.63
C GLU A 110 -24.44 -0.53 14.37
N GLN A 111 -23.89 -0.11 13.22
CA GLN A 111 -24.63 -0.10 11.95
C GLN A 111 -24.92 -1.52 11.43
N ARG A 112 -24.17 -2.53 11.86
CA ARG A 112 -24.33 -3.95 11.47
C ARG A 112 -24.42 -4.14 9.95
N PRO A 113 -23.43 -3.65 9.17
CA PRO A 113 -23.45 -3.83 7.73
C PRO A 113 -23.56 -5.31 7.36
N ASN A 114 -24.29 -5.61 6.30
CA ASN A 114 -24.51 -6.98 5.84
C ASN A 114 -24.48 -7.03 4.30
N GLU A 115 -24.58 -8.21 3.75
CA GLU A 115 -24.47 -8.49 2.30
C GLU A 115 -25.54 -7.79 1.44
N ASN A 116 -26.63 -7.31 2.03
CA ASN A 116 -27.71 -6.61 1.32
C ASN A 116 -27.49 -5.10 1.22
N TRP A 117 -26.43 -4.57 1.83
CA TRP A 117 -26.11 -3.15 1.75
C TRP A 117 -25.58 -2.80 0.37
N SER A 118 -26.02 -1.65 -0.16
CA SER A 118 -25.44 -1.13 -1.40
C SER A 118 -24.05 -0.54 -1.16
N ASP A 119 -23.29 -0.38 -2.25
CA ASP A 119 -21.96 0.24 -2.19
C ASP A 119 -22.03 1.68 -1.66
N GLU A 120 -23.10 2.42 -1.95
CA GLU A 120 -23.32 3.77 -1.44
C GLU A 120 -23.54 3.76 0.09
N GLN A 121 -24.30 2.80 0.62
CA GLN A 121 -24.50 2.65 2.05
C GLN A 121 -23.18 2.27 2.76
N LEU A 122 -22.40 1.39 2.15
CA LEU A 122 -21.09 1.02 2.67
C LEU A 122 -20.10 2.20 2.61
N ALA A 123 -20.14 3.00 1.54
CA ALA A 123 -19.32 4.19 1.39
C ALA A 123 -19.58 5.25 2.49
N GLU A 124 -20.80 5.32 3.03
CA GLU A 124 -21.12 6.19 4.17
C GLU A 124 -20.38 5.81 5.48
N LEU A 125 -19.96 4.55 5.60
CA LEU A 125 -19.18 4.05 6.74
C LEU A 125 -17.67 4.24 6.54
N ALA A 126 -17.24 4.65 5.35
CA ALA A 126 -15.82 4.85 5.07
C ALA A 126 -15.25 6.01 5.91
N PRO A 127 -14.01 5.90 6.43
CA PRO A 127 -13.40 6.93 7.29
C PRO A 127 -13.32 8.32 6.66
N TRP A 128 -13.35 8.41 5.34
CA TRP A 128 -13.34 9.65 4.57
C TRP A 128 -14.72 10.19 4.22
N SER A 129 -15.80 9.53 4.65
CA SER A 129 -17.16 9.99 4.36
C SER A 129 -17.46 11.31 5.05
N GLU A 130 -18.18 12.20 4.37
CA GLU A 130 -18.62 13.48 4.95
C GLU A 130 -19.49 13.29 6.20
N LYS A 131 -20.25 12.21 6.22
CA LYS A 131 -21.09 11.84 7.36
C LYS A 131 -20.27 11.66 8.63
N LEU A 132 -19.17 10.89 8.59
CA LEU A 132 -18.32 10.64 9.74
C LEU A 132 -17.52 11.88 10.15
N GLN A 133 -17.08 12.69 9.20
CA GLN A 133 -16.41 13.96 9.47
C GLN A 133 -17.33 14.94 10.20
N THR A 134 -18.63 14.92 9.88
CA THR A 134 -19.64 15.77 10.53
C THR A 134 -19.99 15.29 11.94
N LEU A 135 -20.01 13.97 12.17
CA LEU A 135 -20.30 13.38 13.49
C LEU A 135 -19.18 13.61 14.51
N LYS A 136 -18.00 14.07 14.09
CA LYS A 136 -16.80 14.30 14.95
C LYS A 136 -16.43 13.06 15.79
N ILE A 137 -16.58 11.90 15.18
CA ILE A 137 -16.21 10.62 15.77
C ILE A 137 -14.69 10.48 15.82
#